data_f7934308f9e8dabe882ff5bda580c046
#
_entry.id   f7934308f9e8dabe882ff5bda580c046
#
_cell.length_a   1.000
_cell.length_b   1.000
_cell.length_c   1.000
_cell.angle_alpha   90.00
_cell.angle_beta   90.00
_cell.angle_gamma   90.00
#
_symmetry.space_group_name_H-M   'P 1'
#
loop_
_entity.id
_entity.type
_entity.pdbx_description
1 polymer ?
#
loop_
_entity_poly.entity_id
_entity_poly.type
_entity_poly.pdbx_seq_one_letter_code
_entity_poly.pdbx_strand_id
1 'polypeptide(L)'
;MNIFVYSDESGVFDKEHNDYFVFGGVILIGSNEKEVWSRKYSSVEKMLRKNKGVPSDYELKATQITNKEKGKLFRSLNKCYKFGVVVRENDVHDRIFQGKKDKQRYLDFVYKIAVKRAFEALIHDGVIDPDEVERLYFFVDEHTTATNGRYELEEALEQEFKL
;
A
#
# COMPACT_ATOMS: atom_id res chain seq x y z
N MET A 1 -1.22 -11.41 18.14
CA MET A 1 -1.27 -11.79 16.72
C MET A 1 -0.40 -10.88 15.87
N ASN A 2 0.02 -11.33 14.66
CA ASN A 2 0.80 -10.49 13.74
C ASN A 2 -0.09 -9.90 12.65
N ILE A 3 0.16 -8.65 12.25
CA ILE A 3 -0.57 -7.98 11.17
C ILE A 3 0.42 -7.56 10.09
N PHE A 4 0.03 -7.76 8.82
CA PHE A 4 0.86 -7.49 7.65
C PHE A 4 0.15 -6.49 6.74
N VAL A 5 0.79 -5.35 6.49
CA VAL A 5 0.29 -4.28 5.63
C VAL A 5 1.15 -4.22 4.38
N TYR A 6 0.55 -4.50 3.23
CA TYR A 6 1.19 -4.38 1.92
C TYR A 6 0.57 -3.19 1.21
N SER A 7 1.39 -2.30 0.71
CA SER A 7 0.94 -1.07 0.06
C SER A 7 1.83 -0.67 -1.09
N ASP A 8 1.21 -0.01 -2.04
CA ASP A 8 1.83 0.53 -3.23
C ASP A 8 1.18 1.86 -3.58
N GLU A 9 1.80 2.60 -4.47
CA GLU A 9 1.34 3.90 -4.93
C GLU A 9 1.05 3.92 -6.42
N SER A 10 0.28 4.90 -6.83
CA SER A 10 -0.01 5.17 -8.23
C SER A 10 -0.09 6.68 -8.48
N GLY A 11 0.56 7.11 -9.54
CA GLY A 11 0.69 8.51 -9.94
C GLY A 11 2.08 9.07 -9.69
N VAL A 12 2.33 10.26 -10.23
CA VAL A 12 3.52 11.07 -9.96
C VAL A 12 3.06 12.28 -9.18
N PHE A 13 3.65 12.53 -8.02
CA PHE A 13 3.25 13.63 -7.16
C PHE A 13 3.98 14.93 -7.53
N ASP A 14 3.44 15.67 -8.52
CA ASP A 14 4.10 16.87 -9.05
C ASP A 14 3.17 17.97 -9.61
N LYS A 15 1.86 17.75 -9.62
CA LYS A 15 0.82 18.61 -10.26
C LYS A 15 0.87 18.71 -11.80
N GLU A 16 1.83 18.06 -12.45
CA GLU A 16 2.03 18.19 -13.89
C GLU A 16 1.51 16.97 -14.67
N HIS A 17 1.77 15.79 -14.13
CA HIS A 17 1.50 14.53 -14.82
C HIS A 17 0.15 13.91 -14.46
N ASN A 18 -0.37 14.18 -13.26
CA ASN A 18 -1.61 13.58 -12.77
C ASN A 18 -2.42 14.58 -11.95
N ASP A 19 -3.75 14.43 -11.97
CA ASP A 19 -4.63 15.17 -11.05
C ASP A 19 -4.70 14.53 -9.67
N TYR A 20 -4.37 13.24 -9.59
CA TYR A 20 -4.50 12.43 -8.39
C TYR A 20 -3.29 11.57 -8.15
N PHE A 21 -2.87 11.51 -6.89
CA PHE A 21 -1.92 10.54 -6.37
C PHE A 21 -2.65 9.61 -5.41
N VAL A 22 -2.37 8.30 -5.48
CA VAL A 22 -3.10 7.29 -4.72
C VAL A 22 -2.13 6.37 -3.99
N PHE A 23 -2.37 6.15 -2.69
CA PHE A 23 -1.88 4.98 -2.00
C PHE A 23 -2.99 3.95 -1.87
N GLY A 24 -2.66 2.68 -2.06
CA GLY A 24 -3.56 1.56 -1.85
C GLY A 24 -2.86 0.39 -1.20
N GLY A 25 -3.60 -0.43 -0.48
CA GLY A 25 -3.00 -1.58 0.15
C GLY A 25 -4.00 -2.60 0.69
N VAL A 26 -3.43 -3.69 1.20
CA VAL A 26 -4.16 -4.76 1.87
C VAL A 26 -3.61 -4.98 3.27
N ILE A 27 -4.50 -5.33 4.19
CA ILE A 27 -4.19 -5.69 5.56
C ILE A 27 -4.54 -7.16 5.76
N LEU A 28 -3.56 -7.96 6.16
CA LEU A 28 -3.70 -9.38 6.42
C LEU A 28 -3.47 -9.64 7.91
N ILE A 29 -4.43 -10.32 8.55
CA ILE A 29 -4.45 -10.55 9.99
C ILE A 29 -4.05 -12.00 10.27
N GLY A 30 -2.88 -12.17 10.88
CA GLY A 30 -2.32 -13.48 11.17
C GLY A 30 -1.50 -14.11 10.04
N SER A 31 -0.53 -14.94 10.43
CA SER A 31 0.37 -15.59 9.49
C SER A 31 -0.34 -16.55 8.54
N ASN A 32 -1.39 -17.22 9.00
CA ASN A 32 -2.19 -18.13 8.17
C ASN A 32 -2.90 -17.38 7.05
N GLU A 33 -3.54 -16.25 7.34
CA GLU A 33 -4.17 -15.42 6.31
C GLU A 33 -3.15 -14.91 5.30
N LYS A 34 -2.01 -14.39 5.78
CA LYS A 34 -0.91 -13.98 4.92
C LYS A 34 -0.53 -15.07 3.93
N GLU A 35 -0.34 -16.30 4.41
CA GLU A 35 0.07 -17.41 3.56
C GLU A 35 -1.00 -17.79 2.53
N VAL A 36 -2.26 -17.88 2.94
CA VAL A 36 -3.39 -18.23 2.08
C VAL A 36 -3.57 -17.19 0.96
N TRP A 37 -3.60 -15.91 1.31
CA TRP A 37 -3.84 -14.84 0.34
C TRP A 37 -2.65 -14.60 -0.58
N SER A 38 -1.42 -14.70 -0.06
CA SER A 38 -0.22 -14.63 -0.89
C SER A 38 -0.19 -15.75 -1.94
N ARG A 39 -0.55 -16.97 -1.56
CA ARG A 39 -0.65 -18.09 -2.51
C ARG A 39 -1.73 -17.87 -3.57
N LYS A 40 -2.90 -17.37 -3.19
CA LYS A 40 -3.99 -17.07 -4.13
C LYS A 40 -3.58 -16.00 -5.14
N TYR A 41 -2.99 -14.91 -4.66
CA TYR A 41 -2.52 -13.83 -5.53
C TYR A 41 -1.43 -14.33 -6.49
N SER A 42 -0.40 -14.99 -5.99
CA SER A 42 0.69 -15.55 -6.79
C SER A 42 0.21 -16.58 -7.82
N SER A 43 -0.84 -17.35 -7.51
CA SER A 43 -1.45 -18.28 -8.47
C SER A 43 -2.06 -17.55 -9.65
N VAL A 44 -2.76 -16.43 -9.42
CA VAL A 44 -3.32 -15.59 -10.49
C VAL A 44 -2.23 -14.93 -11.31
N GLU A 45 -1.19 -14.40 -10.65
CA GLU A 45 -0.03 -13.82 -11.36
C GLU A 45 0.64 -14.85 -12.28
N LYS A 46 0.92 -16.07 -11.79
CA LYS A 46 1.51 -17.16 -12.59
C LYS A 46 0.65 -17.50 -13.79
N MET A 47 -0.67 -17.58 -13.61
CA MET A 47 -1.61 -17.80 -14.70
C MET A 47 -1.55 -16.67 -15.74
N LEU A 48 -1.50 -15.42 -15.31
CA LEU A 48 -1.42 -14.28 -16.21
C LEU A 48 -0.10 -14.26 -16.98
N ARG A 49 1.04 -14.53 -16.32
CA ARG A 49 2.35 -14.65 -16.99
C ARG A 49 2.33 -15.76 -18.05
N LYS A 50 1.80 -16.92 -17.70
CA LYS A 50 1.66 -18.04 -18.64
C LYS A 50 0.82 -17.67 -19.85
N ASN A 51 -0.33 -17.01 -19.65
CA ASN A 51 -1.21 -16.58 -20.73
C ASN A 51 -0.57 -15.54 -21.64
N LYS A 52 0.33 -14.74 -21.13
CA LYS A 52 1.08 -13.72 -21.90
C LYS A 52 2.37 -14.28 -22.53
N GLY A 53 2.76 -15.50 -22.21
CA GLY A 53 4.00 -16.11 -22.72
C GLY A 53 5.25 -15.43 -22.19
N VAL A 54 5.20 -14.80 -21.00
CA VAL A 54 6.34 -14.12 -20.38
C VAL A 54 6.98 -15.00 -19.30
N PRO A 55 8.28 -14.78 -18.97
CA PRO A 55 8.98 -15.54 -17.92
C PRO A 55 8.31 -15.46 -16.54
N SER A 56 8.61 -16.42 -15.68
CA SER A 56 8.04 -16.50 -14.33
C SER A 56 8.44 -15.37 -13.40
N ASP A 57 9.60 -14.77 -13.65
CA ASP A 57 10.18 -13.62 -12.93
C ASP A 57 9.82 -12.26 -13.55
N TYR A 58 9.07 -12.27 -14.67
CA TYR A 58 8.63 -11.03 -15.31
C TYR A 58 7.67 -10.25 -14.41
N GLU A 59 7.98 -8.97 -14.19
CA GLU A 59 7.11 -8.07 -13.43
C GLU A 59 5.85 -7.70 -14.23
N LEU A 60 4.68 -8.05 -13.70
CA LEU A 60 3.39 -7.70 -14.31
C LEU A 60 2.97 -6.28 -13.87
N LYS A 61 3.39 -5.27 -14.60
CA LYS A 61 2.99 -3.89 -14.32
C LYS A 61 1.50 -3.67 -14.62
N ALA A 62 0.83 -2.90 -13.77
CA ALA A 62 -0.60 -2.59 -13.92
C ALA A 62 -0.93 -1.91 -15.27
N THR A 63 0.02 -1.19 -15.86
CA THR A 63 -0.09 -0.56 -17.19
C THR A 63 -0.06 -1.57 -18.35
N GLN A 64 0.43 -2.78 -18.13
CA GLN A 64 0.63 -3.83 -19.13
C GLN A 64 -0.46 -4.90 -19.12
N ILE A 65 -1.39 -4.81 -18.19
CA ILE A 65 -2.50 -5.75 -18.04
C ILE A 65 -3.85 -5.06 -18.24
N THR A 66 -4.79 -5.81 -18.79
CA THR A 66 -6.15 -5.33 -19.04
C THR A 66 -6.96 -5.16 -17.77
N ASN A 67 -8.03 -4.37 -17.80
CA ASN A 67 -8.94 -4.23 -16.66
C ASN A 67 -9.56 -5.57 -16.22
N LYS A 68 -9.78 -6.51 -17.16
CA LYS A 68 -10.24 -7.86 -16.86
C LYS A 68 -9.21 -8.65 -16.06
N GLU A 69 -7.94 -8.52 -16.40
CA GLU A 69 -6.81 -9.15 -15.68
C GLU A 69 -6.60 -8.52 -14.30
N LYS A 70 -6.64 -7.17 -14.21
CA LYS A 70 -6.64 -6.44 -12.92
C LYS A 70 -7.78 -6.94 -12.01
N GLY A 71 -8.98 -7.10 -12.58
CA GLY A 71 -10.12 -7.64 -11.85
C GLY A 71 -9.92 -9.06 -11.33
N LYS A 72 -9.14 -9.91 -12.02
CA LYS A 72 -8.79 -11.25 -11.51
C LYS A 72 -7.86 -11.17 -10.31
N LEU A 73 -6.80 -10.33 -10.37
CA LEU A 73 -5.90 -10.08 -9.25
C LEU A 73 -6.65 -9.51 -8.05
N PHE A 74 -7.48 -8.50 -8.28
CA PHE A 74 -8.28 -7.89 -7.22
C PHE A 74 -9.22 -8.91 -6.54
N ARG A 75 -9.90 -9.75 -7.31
CA ARG A 75 -10.78 -10.81 -6.78
C ARG A 75 -10.03 -11.89 -6.01
N SER A 76 -8.76 -12.16 -6.32
CA SER A 76 -7.95 -13.12 -5.57
C SER A 76 -7.76 -12.69 -4.11
N LEU A 77 -7.87 -11.37 -3.83
CA LEU A 77 -7.78 -10.75 -2.51
C LEU A 77 -9.16 -10.27 -1.99
N ASN A 78 -10.25 -10.88 -2.45
CA ASN A 78 -11.61 -10.36 -2.22
C ASN A 78 -12.00 -10.26 -0.74
N LYS A 79 -11.53 -11.21 0.08
CA LYS A 79 -11.80 -11.24 1.53
C LYS A 79 -10.73 -10.55 2.39
N CYS A 80 -9.68 -10.00 1.78
CA CYS A 80 -8.71 -9.21 2.50
C CYS A 80 -9.27 -7.83 2.83
N TYR A 81 -8.88 -7.28 3.96
CA TYR A 81 -9.12 -5.88 4.26
C TYR A 81 -8.27 -5.01 3.33
N LYS A 82 -8.87 -3.96 2.83
CA LYS A 82 -8.23 -3.04 1.89
C LYS A 82 -8.35 -1.63 2.41
N PHE A 83 -7.34 -0.83 2.14
CA PHE A 83 -7.39 0.60 2.39
C PHE A 83 -6.90 1.35 1.16
N GLY A 84 -7.23 2.62 1.11
CA GLY A 84 -6.74 3.52 0.08
C GLY A 84 -6.95 4.96 0.48
N VAL A 85 -6.09 5.81 -0.04
CA VAL A 85 -6.20 7.26 0.06
C VAL A 85 -5.92 7.88 -1.29
N VAL A 86 -6.74 8.85 -1.64
CA VAL A 86 -6.61 9.63 -2.87
C VAL A 86 -6.26 11.06 -2.50
N VAL A 87 -5.14 11.53 -3.01
CA VAL A 87 -4.71 12.93 -2.89
C VAL A 87 -5.06 13.63 -4.19
N ARG A 88 -5.89 14.65 -4.14
CA ARG A 88 -6.11 15.55 -5.26
C ARG A 88 -5.01 16.60 -5.24
N GLU A 89 -4.08 16.51 -6.19
CA GLU A 89 -2.85 17.30 -6.17
C GLU A 89 -3.09 18.80 -6.26
N ASN A 90 -4.15 19.21 -6.95
CA ASN A 90 -4.53 20.63 -7.06
C ASN A 90 -4.95 21.26 -5.71
N ASP A 91 -5.39 20.44 -4.75
CA ASP A 91 -5.80 20.91 -3.42
C ASP A 91 -4.60 20.96 -2.45
N VAL A 92 -3.44 20.44 -2.85
CA VAL A 92 -2.21 20.47 -2.04
C VAL A 92 -1.51 21.80 -2.22
N HIS A 93 -1.05 22.36 -1.11
CA HIS A 93 -0.37 23.66 -1.09
C HIS A 93 0.91 23.67 -1.93
N ASP A 94 1.11 24.68 -2.78
CA ASP A 94 2.24 24.75 -3.73
C ASP A 94 3.61 24.64 -3.07
N ARG A 95 3.78 25.13 -1.84
CA ARG A 95 5.02 25.00 -1.08
C ARG A 95 5.50 23.57 -0.91
N ILE A 96 4.58 22.61 -0.88
CA ILE A 96 4.91 21.17 -0.73
C ILE A 96 5.67 20.67 -1.96
N PHE A 97 5.38 21.22 -3.13
CA PHE A 97 6.02 20.82 -4.40
C PHE A 97 7.38 21.46 -4.65
N GLN A 98 7.80 22.45 -3.83
CA GLN A 98 9.06 23.16 -4.02
C GLN A 98 10.30 22.36 -3.61
N GLY A 99 10.15 21.37 -2.71
CA GLY A 99 11.26 20.56 -2.21
C GLY A 99 10.96 19.07 -2.20
N LYS A 100 11.96 18.25 -2.54
CA LYS A 100 11.82 16.78 -2.46
C LYS A 100 11.47 16.29 -1.06
N LYS A 101 12.08 16.91 -0.04
CA LYS A 101 11.85 16.58 1.37
C LYS A 101 10.43 16.91 1.82
N ASP A 102 9.88 18.03 1.39
CA ASP A 102 8.51 18.43 1.75
C ASP A 102 7.48 17.53 1.07
N LYS A 103 7.69 17.16 -0.21
CA LYS A 103 6.89 16.16 -0.90
C LYS A 103 6.88 14.83 -0.14
N GLN A 104 8.05 14.33 0.24
CA GLN A 104 8.17 13.06 0.95
C GLN A 104 7.46 13.10 2.30
N ARG A 105 7.69 14.13 3.12
CA ARG A 105 7.02 14.28 4.41
C ARG A 105 5.49 14.35 4.28
N TYR A 106 5.02 15.02 3.25
CA TYR A 106 3.58 15.09 2.97
C TYR A 106 3.02 13.71 2.62
N LEU A 107 3.69 12.96 1.76
CA LEU A 107 3.27 11.61 1.37
C LEU A 107 3.34 10.62 2.54
N ASP A 108 4.39 10.67 3.36
CA ASP A 108 4.51 9.87 4.58
C ASP A 108 3.38 10.17 5.56
N PHE A 109 3.02 11.43 5.73
CA PHE A 109 1.89 11.84 6.55
C PHE A 109 0.55 11.32 6.01
N VAL A 110 0.32 11.44 4.70
CA VAL A 110 -0.89 10.92 4.03
C VAL A 110 -1.00 9.42 4.20
N TYR A 111 0.09 8.70 3.95
CA TYR A 111 0.15 7.25 4.14
C TYR A 111 -0.17 6.84 5.57
N LYS A 112 0.50 7.47 6.54
CA LYS A 112 0.27 7.22 7.98
C LYS A 112 -1.19 7.39 8.36
N ILE A 113 -1.83 8.49 7.94
CA ILE A 113 -3.25 8.74 8.22
C ILE A 113 -4.15 7.69 7.58
N ALA A 114 -3.86 7.27 6.33
CA ALA A 114 -4.66 6.26 5.65
C ALA A 114 -4.63 4.93 6.41
N VAL A 115 -3.45 4.48 6.80
CA VAL A 115 -3.29 3.24 7.57
C VAL A 115 -3.95 3.37 8.95
N LYS A 116 -3.72 4.49 9.65
CA LYS A 116 -4.35 4.74 10.96
C LYS A 116 -5.86 4.61 10.89
N ARG A 117 -6.50 5.29 9.94
CA ARG A 117 -7.97 5.21 9.77
C ARG A 117 -8.44 3.79 9.42
N ALA A 118 -7.68 3.05 8.64
CA ALA A 118 -8.00 1.66 8.36
C ALA A 118 -7.95 0.80 9.62
N PHE A 119 -6.93 0.97 10.46
CA PHE A 119 -6.86 0.28 11.75
C PHE A 119 -7.97 0.69 12.71
N GLU A 120 -8.25 1.98 12.83
CA GLU A 120 -9.34 2.49 13.67
C GLU A 120 -10.70 1.85 13.28
N ALA A 121 -10.96 1.72 11.97
CA ALA A 121 -12.16 1.05 11.49
C ALA A 121 -12.18 -0.44 11.85
N LEU A 122 -11.07 -1.16 11.66
CA LEU A 122 -10.97 -2.58 12.00
C LEU A 122 -11.09 -2.84 13.50
N ILE A 123 -10.57 -1.95 14.33
CA ILE A 123 -10.72 -2.02 15.78
C ILE A 123 -12.18 -1.75 16.16
N HIS A 124 -12.79 -0.71 15.61
CA HIS A 124 -14.19 -0.39 15.86
C HIS A 124 -15.14 -1.54 15.48
N ASP A 125 -14.84 -2.22 14.38
CA ASP A 125 -15.62 -3.37 13.89
C ASP A 125 -15.32 -4.67 14.64
N GLY A 126 -14.43 -4.63 15.64
CA GLY A 126 -14.04 -5.80 16.44
C GLY A 126 -13.21 -6.84 15.70
N VAL A 127 -12.59 -6.45 14.58
CA VAL A 127 -11.72 -7.33 13.78
C VAL A 127 -10.32 -7.41 14.36
N ILE A 128 -9.83 -6.31 14.91
CA ILE A 128 -8.53 -6.21 15.59
C ILE A 128 -8.78 -5.84 17.06
N ASP A 129 -8.27 -6.65 17.96
CA ASP A 129 -8.09 -6.26 19.36
C ASP A 129 -6.65 -5.75 19.52
N PRO A 130 -6.44 -4.46 19.85
CA PRO A 130 -5.11 -3.89 20.01
C PRO A 130 -4.25 -4.65 21.05
N ASP A 131 -4.87 -5.15 22.12
CA ASP A 131 -4.17 -5.86 23.19
C ASP A 131 -3.64 -7.23 22.75
N GLU A 132 -4.16 -7.79 21.66
CA GLU A 132 -3.70 -9.05 21.08
C GLU A 132 -2.65 -8.88 19.98
N VAL A 133 -2.35 -7.65 19.57
CA VAL A 133 -1.38 -7.39 18.50
C VAL A 133 0.05 -7.50 19.06
N GLU A 134 0.81 -8.44 18.51
CA GLU A 134 2.22 -8.65 18.87
C GLU A 134 3.16 -7.83 17.99
N ARG A 135 2.90 -7.82 16.67
CA ARG A 135 3.76 -7.13 15.69
C ARG A 135 2.96 -6.62 14.48
N LEU A 136 3.38 -5.46 14.02
CA LEU A 136 2.95 -4.87 12.74
C LEU A 136 4.10 -4.93 11.76
N TYR A 137 3.82 -5.45 10.57
CA TYR A 137 4.78 -5.52 9.47
C TYR A 137 4.27 -4.65 8.31
N PHE A 138 5.06 -3.65 7.93
CA PHE A 138 4.77 -2.78 6.80
C PHE A 138 5.68 -3.12 5.63
N PHE A 139 5.07 -3.38 4.47
CA PHE A 139 5.73 -3.60 3.19
C PHE A 139 5.29 -2.48 2.26
N VAL A 140 6.13 -1.48 2.14
CA VAL A 140 5.92 -0.28 1.31
C VAL A 140 7.03 -0.26 0.29
N ASP A 141 6.71 0.01 -0.98
CA ASP A 141 7.74 0.12 -2.01
C ASP A 141 8.66 1.31 -1.73
N GLU A 142 9.95 1.14 -2.02
CA GLU A 142 10.95 2.18 -1.76
C GLU A 142 10.80 3.31 -2.78
N HIS A 143 10.36 4.47 -2.30
CA HIS A 143 10.51 5.69 -3.08
C HIS A 143 11.99 6.02 -3.22
N THR A 144 12.50 6.01 -4.43
CA THR A 144 13.85 6.44 -4.76
C THR A 144 13.99 7.95 -4.61
N THR A 145 13.88 8.45 -3.41
CA THR A 145 14.34 9.79 -3.08
C THR A 145 15.73 9.69 -2.48
N ALA A 146 16.66 10.43 -3.04
CA ALA A 146 18.08 10.43 -2.73
C ALA A 146 18.45 10.92 -1.31
N THR A 147 17.57 10.78 -0.35
CA THR A 147 17.78 11.14 1.06
C THR A 147 16.95 10.21 1.93
N ASN A 148 17.48 9.78 3.01
CA ASN A 148 16.99 9.06 4.19
C ASN A 148 15.47 9.06 4.52
N GLY A 149 14.57 9.29 3.57
CA GLY A 149 13.12 9.31 3.75
C GLY A 149 12.53 8.01 4.29
N ARG A 150 13.25 6.91 4.12
CA ARG A 150 12.91 5.60 4.69
C ARG A 150 12.83 5.66 6.22
N TYR A 151 13.80 6.30 6.86
CA TYR A 151 13.83 6.43 8.32
C TYR A 151 12.69 7.30 8.85
N GLU A 152 12.34 8.38 8.16
CA GLU A 152 11.25 9.26 8.60
C GLU A 152 9.89 8.56 8.58
N LEU A 153 9.60 7.72 7.57
CA LEU A 153 8.36 6.93 7.54
C LEU A 153 8.35 5.84 8.62
N GLU A 154 9.44 5.10 8.77
CA GLU A 154 9.60 4.07 9.80
C GLU A 154 9.39 4.66 11.19
N GLU A 155 10.09 5.76 11.53
CA GLU A 155 9.93 6.47 12.79
C GLU A 155 8.49 6.98 13.00
N ALA A 156 7.86 7.52 11.95
CA ALA A 156 6.48 8.01 12.02
C ALA A 156 5.46 6.90 12.28
N LEU A 157 5.67 5.72 11.68
CA LEU A 157 4.83 4.54 11.92
C LEU A 157 5.08 3.95 13.30
N GLU A 158 6.33 3.86 13.74
CA GLU A 158 6.67 3.40 15.09
C GLU A 158 6.06 4.30 16.16
N GLN A 159 6.09 5.61 15.99
CA GLN A 159 5.49 6.56 16.93
C GLN A 159 3.96 6.47 16.97
N GLU A 160 3.32 6.25 15.83
CA GLU A 160 1.86 6.20 15.74
C GLU A 160 1.29 4.87 16.24
N PHE A 161 2.01 3.77 15.99
CA PHE A 161 1.56 2.41 16.30
C PHE A 161 2.38 1.73 17.40
N LYS A 162 2.92 2.51 18.35
CA LYS A 162 3.51 1.92 19.58
C LYS A 162 2.44 1.16 20.33
N LEU A 163 2.68 -0.12 20.43
CA LEU A 163 1.94 -1.07 21.26
C LEU A 163 2.41 -0.97 22.71
#